data_b28f61c7c355e990998c9549741f6649
#
_entry.id   b28f61c7c355e990998c9549741f6649
#
_cell.length_a   1.000
_cell.length_b   1.000
_cell.length_c   1.000
_cell.angle_alpha   90.00
_cell.angle_beta   90.00
_cell.angle_gamma   90.00
#
_symmetry.space_group_name_H-M   'P 1'
#
loop_
_entity.id
_entity.type
_entity.pdbx_description
1 polymer ?
#
loop_
_entity_poly.entity_id
_entity_poly.type
_entity_poly.pdbx_seq_one_letter_code
_entity_poly.pdbx_strand_id
1 'polypeptide(L)'
;MRGVDDRSQERSLSIGQTLLIPALLVSGLVGVWIAASDAWLRAVAPSHAYGLLAFAAFDLVLVLAVIVVPKPGFVGALLVSLIQVLAMAGDALTFTPSGTLRAAFRAYLLGDTSFVVLLGIQLVVAGITATAIASPHGTRDQKQFDQTKHRKMLR
;
A
#
# COMPACT_ATOMS: atom_id res chain seq x y z
N MET A 1 4.51 -33.32 11.41
CA MET A 1 5.45 -32.52 10.60
C MET A 1 4.84 -31.18 10.09
N ARG A 2 3.91 -30.56 10.86
CA ARG A 2 3.29 -29.25 10.54
C ARG A 2 4.11 -28.01 10.96
N GLY A 3 5.19 -28.19 11.69
CA GLY A 3 5.85 -27.06 12.38
C GLY A 3 6.91 -26.27 11.61
N VAL A 4 7.31 -26.67 10.41
CA VAL A 4 8.38 -25.97 9.65
C VAL A 4 7.79 -24.92 8.70
N ASP A 5 6.62 -25.19 8.13
CA ASP A 5 5.94 -24.25 7.21
C ASP A 5 5.33 -23.05 7.96
N ASP A 6 4.81 -23.30 9.17
CA ASP A 6 4.23 -22.23 10.01
C ASP A 6 5.26 -21.16 10.37
N ARG A 7 6.48 -21.55 10.72
CA ARG A 7 7.55 -20.62 11.09
C ARG A 7 8.06 -19.76 9.92
N SER A 8 8.07 -20.31 8.72
CA SER A 8 8.49 -19.53 7.54
C SER A 8 7.43 -18.50 7.13
N GLN A 9 6.17 -18.83 7.29
CA GLN A 9 5.04 -17.94 7.04
C GLN A 9 4.97 -16.83 8.10
N GLU A 10 5.12 -17.16 9.38
CA GLU A 10 5.17 -16.19 10.47
C GLU A 10 6.34 -15.21 10.28
N ARG A 11 7.50 -15.70 9.83
CA ARG A 11 8.66 -14.86 9.57
C ARG A 11 8.47 -13.91 8.39
N SER A 12 7.83 -14.35 7.31
CA SER A 12 7.53 -13.52 6.14
C SER A 12 6.51 -12.43 6.49
N LEU A 13 5.46 -12.76 7.23
CA LEU A 13 4.50 -11.78 7.73
C LEU A 13 5.15 -10.78 8.68
N SER A 14 6.04 -11.22 9.56
CA SER A 14 6.76 -10.34 10.48
C SER A 14 7.65 -9.33 9.75
N ILE A 15 8.38 -9.75 8.72
CA ILE A 15 9.20 -8.84 7.90
C ILE A 15 8.29 -7.85 7.14
N GLY A 16 7.21 -8.36 6.54
CA GLY A 16 6.24 -7.52 5.86
C GLY A 16 5.62 -6.47 6.78
N GLN A 17 5.23 -6.85 8.01
CA GLN A 17 4.72 -5.91 9.01
C GLN A 17 5.75 -4.86 9.40
N THR A 18 7.00 -5.26 9.62
CA THR A 18 8.10 -4.36 10.00
C THR A 18 8.36 -3.27 8.96
N LEU A 19 8.13 -3.57 7.68
CA LEU A 19 8.30 -2.59 6.60
C LEU A 19 7.01 -1.80 6.31
N LEU A 20 5.86 -2.46 6.38
CA LEU A 20 4.59 -1.87 6.01
C LEU A 20 4.10 -0.83 7.03
N ILE A 21 4.24 -1.11 8.32
CA ILE A 21 3.79 -0.20 9.38
C ILE A 21 4.45 1.18 9.27
N PRO A 22 5.80 1.30 9.22
CA PRO A 22 6.43 2.61 9.05
C PRO A 22 6.08 3.26 7.70
N ALA A 23 5.92 2.49 6.63
CA ALA A 23 5.52 3.03 5.33
C ALA A 23 4.13 3.67 5.38
N LEU A 24 3.14 3.02 6.02
CA LEU A 24 1.80 3.58 6.21
C LEU A 24 1.81 4.82 7.12
N LEU A 25 2.59 4.80 8.20
CA LEU A 25 2.73 5.96 9.09
C LEU A 25 3.34 7.16 8.36
N VAL A 26 4.41 6.94 7.58
CA VAL A 26 5.04 8.00 6.79
C VAL A 26 4.07 8.51 5.72
N SER A 27 3.33 7.62 5.04
CA SER A 27 2.27 8.00 4.08
C SER A 27 1.25 8.93 4.72
N GLY A 28 0.66 8.53 5.84
CA GLY A 28 -0.33 9.34 6.57
C GLY A 28 0.23 10.69 7.00
N LEU A 29 1.46 10.73 7.55
CA LEU A 29 2.12 11.97 7.95
C LEU A 29 2.36 12.92 6.78
N VAL A 30 2.85 12.42 5.63
CA VAL A 30 3.05 13.22 4.42
C VAL A 30 1.71 13.72 3.89
N GLY A 31 0.67 12.90 3.86
CA GLY A 31 -0.68 13.32 3.47
C GLY A 31 -1.23 14.45 4.34
N VAL A 32 -1.10 14.32 5.66
CA VAL A 32 -1.49 15.41 6.61
C VAL A 32 -0.63 16.65 6.39
N TRP A 33 0.68 16.49 6.19
CA TRP A 33 1.58 17.61 5.93
C TRP A 33 1.17 18.40 4.68
N ILE A 34 0.91 17.72 3.56
CA ILE A 34 0.45 18.36 2.31
C ILE A 34 -0.86 19.11 2.56
N ALA A 35 -1.87 18.42 3.16
CA ALA A 35 -3.17 19.03 3.43
C ALA A 35 -3.08 20.26 4.35
N ALA A 36 -2.15 20.28 5.30
CA ALA A 36 -1.98 21.35 6.24
C ALA A 36 -1.11 22.51 5.71
N SER A 37 -0.04 22.21 4.96
CA SER A 37 0.93 23.22 4.52
C SER A 37 0.56 23.87 3.19
N ASP A 38 -0.11 23.14 2.28
CA ASP A 38 -0.43 23.62 0.96
C ASP A 38 -1.68 24.53 0.94
N ALA A 39 -1.47 25.81 1.08
CA ALA A 39 -2.53 26.82 1.04
C ALA A 39 -3.19 26.92 -0.34
N TRP A 40 -2.44 26.72 -1.41
CA TRP A 40 -2.96 26.75 -2.76
C TRP A 40 -3.89 25.58 -3.03
N LEU A 41 -3.49 24.37 -2.66
CA LEU A 41 -4.33 23.17 -2.78
C LEU A 41 -5.66 23.35 -2.04
N ARG A 42 -5.62 23.86 -0.80
CA ARG A 42 -6.84 24.12 -0.02
C ARG A 42 -7.75 25.17 -0.64
N ALA A 43 -7.19 26.18 -1.30
CA ALA A 43 -7.97 27.23 -1.94
C ALA A 43 -8.58 26.80 -3.28
N VAL A 44 -7.81 26.04 -4.08
CA VAL A 44 -8.16 25.70 -5.46
C VAL A 44 -8.89 24.35 -5.56
N ALA A 45 -8.52 23.38 -4.74
CA ALA A 45 -9.05 22.02 -4.74
C ALA A 45 -9.28 21.48 -3.32
N PRO A 46 -10.16 22.08 -2.51
CA PRO A 46 -10.35 21.70 -1.10
C PRO A 46 -10.75 20.23 -0.92
N SER A 47 -11.48 19.65 -1.87
CA SER A 47 -11.85 18.23 -1.85
C SER A 47 -10.62 17.31 -1.84
N HIS A 48 -9.55 17.69 -2.51
CA HIS A 48 -8.30 16.92 -2.53
C HIS A 48 -7.56 17.01 -1.19
N ALA A 49 -7.54 18.19 -0.56
CA ALA A 49 -6.99 18.34 0.78
C ALA A 49 -7.75 17.47 1.80
N TYR A 50 -9.08 17.45 1.75
CA TYR A 50 -9.88 16.55 2.59
C TYR A 50 -9.67 15.08 2.24
N GLY A 51 -9.50 14.76 0.95
CA GLY A 51 -9.15 13.41 0.50
C GLY A 51 -7.84 12.91 1.10
N LEU A 52 -6.80 13.74 1.14
CA LEU A 52 -5.52 13.41 1.78
C LEU A 52 -5.68 13.12 3.28
N LEU A 53 -6.50 13.90 3.99
CA LEU A 53 -6.77 13.65 5.40
C LEU A 53 -7.56 12.35 5.62
N ALA A 54 -8.52 12.05 4.75
CA ALA A 54 -9.25 10.79 4.79
C ALA A 54 -8.32 9.60 4.55
N PHE A 55 -7.43 9.67 3.56
CA PHE A 55 -6.43 8.61 3.33
C PHE A 55 -5.46 8.46 4.48
N ALA A 56 -5.01 9.55 5.10
CA ALA A 56 -4.17 9.49 6.30
C ALA A 56 -4.88 8.77 7.46
N ALA A 57 -6.18 8.99 7.64
CA ALA A 57 -6.99 8.27 8.61
C ALA A 57 -7.11 6.78 8.25
N PHE A 58 -7.29 6.44 6.97
CA PHE A 58 -7.27 5.04 6.52
C PHE A 58 -5.91 4.38 6.77
N ASP A 59 -4.79 5.06 6.49
CA ASP A 59 -3.45 4.53 6.76
C ASP A 59 -3.29 4.19 8.24
N LEU A 60 -3.77 5.02 9.15
CA LEU A 60 -3.74 4.75 10.59
C LEU A 60 -4.59 3.53 10.98
N VAL A 61 -5.79 3.40 10.41
CA VAL A 61 -6.65 2.22 10.62
C VAL A 61 -5.97 0.97 10.09
N LEU A 62 -5.29 1.06 8.94
CA LEU A 62 -4.55 -0.05 8.35
C LEU A 62 -3.35 -0.46 9.19
N VAL A 63 -2.63 0.48 9.82
CA VAL A 63 -1.58 0.17 10.79
C VAL A 63 -2.14 -0.72 11.91
N LEU A 64 -3.29 -0.33 12.49
CA LEU A 64 -3.94 -1.13 13.52
C LEU A 64 -4.38 -2.50 12.98
N ALA A 65 -4.96 -2.54 11.78
CA ALA A 65 -5.40 -3.79 11.15
C ALA A 65 -4.21 -4.72 10.88
N VAL A 66 -3.08 -4.21 10.41
CA VAL A 66 -1.85 -5.00 10.16
C VAL A 66 -1.29 -5.58 11.46
N ILE A 67 -1.43 -4.86 12.59
CA ILE A 67 -0.99 -5.35 13.90
C ILE A 67 -1.93 -6.44 14.44
N VAL A 68 -3.25 -6.23 14.38
CA VAL A 68 -4.25 -7.09 15.04
C VAL A 68 -4.65 -8.26 14.16
N VAL A 69 -4.85 -8.03 12.86
CA VAL A 69 -5.32 -9.02 11.88
C VAL A 69 -4.47 -8.94 10.60
N PRO A 70 -3.23 -9.46 10.61
CA PRO A 70 -2.24 -9.19 9.56
C PRO A 70 -2.74 -9.47 8.13
N LYS A 71 -3.33 -10.66 7.88
CA LYS A 71 -3.76 -11.04 6.53
C LYS A 71 -4.78 -10.07 5.92
N PRO A 72 -5.92 -9.77 6.57
CA PRO A 72 -6.83 -8.72 6.10
C PRO A 72 -6.18 -7.34 6.03
N GLY A 73 -5.29 -7.00 6.99
CA GLY A 73 -4.55 -5.76 7.01
C GLY A 73 -3.70 -5.56 5.76
N PHE A 74 -2.97 -6.58 5.30
CA PHE A 74 -2.19 -6.54 4.07
C PHE A 74 -3.07 -6.35 2.82
N VAL A 75 -4.19 -7.09 2.74
CA VAL A 75 -5.13 -6.93 1.62
C VAL A 75 -5.73 -5.52 1.61
N GLY A 76 -6.14 -5.02 2.77
CA GLY A 76 -6.64 -3.66 2.92
C GLY A 76 -5.61 -2.61 2.50
N ALA A 77 -4.35 -2.74 2.95
CA ALA A 77 -3.27 -1.84 2.58
C ALA A 77 -2.98 -1.85 1.07
N LEU A 78 -3.02 -3.02 0.42
CA LEU A 78 -2.89 -3.12 -1.04
C LEU A 78 -4.02 -2.37 -1.75
N LEU A 79 -5.27 -2.61 -1.36
CA LEU A 79 -6.42 -1.98 -1.99
C LEU A 79 -6.40 -0.46 -1.82
N VAL A 80 -6.16 0.02 -0.60
CA VAL A 80 -6.13 1.47 -0.33
C VAL A 80 -4.97 2.14 -1.05
N SER A 81 -3.78 1.55 -1.07
CA SER A 81 -2.64 2.12 -1.79
C SER A 81 -2.87 2.18 -3.31
N LEU A 82 -3.50 1.15 -3.90
CA LEU A 82 -3.86 1.17 -5.32
C LEU A 82 -4.92 2.25 -5.62
N ILE A 83 -5.93 2.41 -4.77
CA ILE A 83 -6.93 3.47 -4.90
C ILE A 83 -6.26 4.84 -4.83
N GLN A 84 -5.35 5.06 -3.88
CA GLN A 84 -4.60 6.31 -3.79
C GLN A 84 -3.74 6.58 -5.03
N VAL A 85 -2.98 5.59 -5.51
CA VAL A 85 -2.18 5.72 -6.74
C VAL A 85 -3.08 6.08 -7.93
N LEU A 86 -4.22 5.39 -8.09
CA LEU A 86 -5.17 5.66 -9.17
C LEU A 86 -5.81 7.06 -9.05
N ALA A 87 -6.16 7.48 -7.83
CA ALA A 87 -6.70 8.82 -7.59
C ALA A 87 -5.66 9.90 -7.95
N MET A 88 -4.43 9.78 -7.43
CA MET A 88 -3.35 10.72 -7.70
C MET A 88 -2.98 10.78 -9.19
N ALA A 89 -2.90 9.63 -9.87
CA ALA A 89 -2.69 9.57 -11.31
C ALA A 89 -3.87 10.16 -12.09
N GLY A 90 -5.10 9.86 -11.67
CA GLY A 90 -6.32 10.43 -12.23
C GLY A 90 -6.34 11.95 -12.14
N ASP A 91 -6.01 12.50 -10.98
CA ASP A 91 -5.93 13.94 -10.76
C ASP A 91 -4.90 14.61 -11.68
N ALA A 92 -3.70 14.03 -11.77
CA ALA A 92 -2.66 14.55 -12.65
C ALA A 92 -3.04 14.49 -14.13
N LEU A 93 -3.88 13.52 -14.55
CA LEU A 93 -4.25 13.31 -15.95
C LEU A 93 -5.56 13.98 -16.35
N THR A 94 -6.56 14.03 -15.49
CA THR A 94 -7.94 14.36 -15.87
C THR A 94 -8.52 15.55 -15.11
N PHE A 95 -8.13 15.75 -13.84
CA PHE A 95 -8.72 16.79 -13.01
C PHE A 95 -8.25 18.19 -13.45
N THR A 96 -9.18 19.14 -13.46
CA THR A 96 -8.90 20.55 -13.72
C THR A 96 -9.80 21.38 -12.81
N PRO A 97 -9.23 22.06 -11.80
CA PRO A 97 -10.01 22.96 -10.95
C PRO A 97 -10.64 24.10 -11.76
N SER A 98 -11.80 24.55 -11.34
CA SER A 98 -12.47 25.71 -11.96
C SER A 98 -11.56 26.94 -11.96
N GLY A 99 -11.45 27.59 -13.11
CA GLY A 99 -10.60 28.78 -13.28
C GLY A 99 -9.11 28.52 -13.44
N THR A 100 -8.69 27.25 -13.50
CA THR A 100 -7.29 26.86 -13.65
C THR A 100 -7.07 26.14 -14.98
N LEU A 101 -5.96 26.45 -15.68
CA LEU A 101 -5.58 25.69 -16.87
C LEU A 101 -5.04 24.32 -16.49
N ARG A 102 -5.50 23.26 -17.19
CA ARG A 102 -5.06 21.88 -16.97
C ARG A 102 -3.53 21.73 -16.96
N ALA A 103 -2.84 22.40 -17.88
CA ALA A 103 -1.39 22.36 -17.95
C ALA A 103 -0.72 22.95 -16.70
N ALA A 104 -1.27 24.05 -16.17
CA ALA A 104 -0.76 24.67 -14.95
C ALA A 104 -0.98 23.79 -13.72
N PHE A 105 -2.15 23.18 -13.58
CA PHE A 105 -2.44 22.26 -12.48
C PHE A 105 -1.57 21.01 -12.53
N ARG A 106 -1.39 20.43 -13.71
CA ARG A 106 -0.49 19.26 -13.89
C ARG A 106 0.97 19.63 -13.58
N ALA A 107 1.45 20.78 -14.05
CA ALA A 107 2.80 21.26 -13.76
C ALA A 107 2.99 21.48 -12.25
N TYR A 108 1.98 22.01 -11.57
CA TYR A 108 1.98 22.15 -10.11
C TYR A 108 2.09 20.79 -9.43
N LEU A 109 1.22 19.82 -9.72
CA LEU A 109 1.23 18.50 -9.08
C LEU A 109 2.55 17.75 -9.30
N LEU A 110 3.05 17.74 -10.54
CA LEU A 110 4.30 17.03 -10.87
C LEU A 110 5.56 17.80 -10.41
N GLY A 111 5.46 19.10 -10.19
CA GLY A 111 6.52 19.93 -9.62
C GLY A 111 6.56 19.91 -8.09
N ASP A 112 5.48 19.49 -7.43
CA ASP A 112 5.44 19.37 -5.98
C ASP A 112 6.14 18.09 -5.52
N THR A 113 7.30 18.28 -4.90
CA THR A 113 8.09 17.18 -4.35
C THR A 113 7.29 16.33 -3.36
N SER A 114 6.42 16.94 -2.56
CA SER A 114 5.63 16.24 -1.55
C SER A 114 4.61 15.30 -2.20
N PHE A 115 3.99 15.73 -3.30
CA PHE A 115 3.07 14.90 -4.08
C PHE A 115 3.79 13.70 -4.71
N VAL A 116 4.96 13.94 -5.32
CA VAL A 116 5.77 12.88 -5.95
C VAL A 116 6.26 11.87 -4.89
N VAL A 117 6.70 12.36 -3.74
CA VAL A 117 7.12 11.51 -2.61
C VAL A 117 5.96 10.66 -2.11
N LEU A 118 4.76 11.25 -1.91
CA LEU A 118 3.58 10.51 -1.47
C LEU A 118 3.20 9.41 -2.48
N LEU A 119 3.22 9.73 -3.78
CA LEU A 119 2.97 8.74 -4.84
C LEU A 119 4.00 7.59 -4.78
N GLY A 120 5.28 7.92 -4.60
CA GLY A 120 6.35 6.93 -4.43
C GLY A 120 6.13 6.04 -3.22
N ILE A 121 5.73 6.59 -2.08
CA ILE A 121 5.42 5.84 -0.86
C ILE A 121 4.26 4.86 -1.12
N GLN A 122 3.19 5.29 -1.82
CA GLN A 122 2.07 4.41 -2.13
C GLN A 122 2.46 3.24 -3.05
N LEU A 123 3.35 3.49 -4.01
CA LEU A 123 3.90 2.41 -4.85
C LEU A 123 4.74 1.42 -4.02
N VAL A 124 5.50 1.91 -3.05
CA VAL A 124 6.26 1.06 -2.12
C VAL A 124 5.32 0.24 -1.25
N VAL A 125 4.26 0.85 -0.67
CA VAL A 125 3.24 0.14 0.11
C VAL A 125 2.57 -0.95 -0.73
N ALA A 126 2.17 -0.64 -1.97
CA ALA A 126 1.60 -1.61 -2.89
C ALA A 126 2.58 -2.77 -3.19
N GLY A 127 3.86 -2.46 -3.41
CA GLY A 127 4.90 -3.45 -3.67
C GLY A 127 5.14 -4.37 -2.48
N ILE A 128 5.28 -3.83 -1.25
CA ILE A 128 5.46 -4.62 -0.03
C ILE A 128 4.25 -5.54 0.18
N THR A 129 3.04 -5.02 0.06
CA THR A 129 1.82 -5.79 0.28
C THR A 129 1.62 -6.86 -0.78
N ALA A 130 1.84 -6.54 -2.06
CA ALA A 130 1.74 -7.51 -3.15
C ALA A 130 2.74 -8.65 -2.98
N THR A 131 3.99 -8.36 -2.63
CA THR A 131 5.01 -9.38 -2.40
C THR A 131 4.70 -10.24 -1.18
N ALA A 132 4.20 -9.65 -0.08
CA ALA A 132 3.80 -10.38 1.11
C ALA A 132 2.61 -11.33 0.84
N ILE A 133 1.65 -10.90 0.01
CA ILE A 133 0.47 -11.71 -0.37
C ILE A 133 0.87 -12.79 -1.39
N ALA A 134 1.72 -12.45 -2.37
CA ALA A 134 2.14 -13.35 -3.45
C ALA A 134 3.18 -14.39 -3.02
N SER A 135 3.77 -14.29 -1.83
CA SER A 135 4.75 -15.26 -1.32
C SER A 135 4.13 -16.65 -1.31
N PRO A 136 4.58 -17.59 -2.17
CA PRO A 136 3.84 -18.80 -2.46
C PRO A 136 3.73 -19.72 -1.24
N HIS A 137 2.52 -20.01 -0.85
CA HIS A 137 2.21 -21.13 0.00
C HIS A 137 2.59 -22.43 -0.76
N GLY A 138 3.77 -22.99 -0.40
CA GLY A 138 3.94 -24.42 -0.50
C GLY A 138 3.87 -25.14 -1.84
N THR A 139 4.64 -24.74 -2.85
CA THR A 139 5.03 -25.69 -3.92
C THR A 139 5.90 -26.83 -3.37
N ARG A 140 6.34 -26.76 -2.12
CA ARG A 140 7.09 -27.82 -1.46
C ARG A 140 6.21 -28.97 -0.97
N ASP A 141 5.00 -28.69 -0.49
CA ASP A 141 4.10 -29.74 0.01
C ASP A 141 3.65 -30.71 -1.09
N GLN A 142 3.43 -30.18 -2.31
CA GLN A 142 3.02 -31.01 -3.44
C GLN A 142 4.14 -31.96 -3.87
N LYS A 143 5.38 -31.50 -3.91
CA LYS A 143 6.54 -32.36 -4.24
C LYS A 143 6.81 -33.40 -3.16
N GLN A 144 6.62 -33.07 -1.88
CA GLN A 144 6.83 -33.99 -0.77
C GLN A 144 5.70 -35.02 -0.68
N PHE A 145 4.46 -34.61 -0.98
CA PHE A 145 3.31 -35.52 -1.09
C PHE A 145 3.49 -36.52 -2.22
N ASP A 146 3.93 -36.08 -3.41
CA ASP A 146 4.19 -36.94 -4.56
C ASP A 146 5.35 -37.90 -4.30
N GLN A 147 6.42 -37.45 -3.65
CA GLN A 147 7.53 -38.34 -3.25
C GLN A 147 7.11 -39.41 -2.24
N THR A 148 6.23 -39.04 -1.30
CA THR A 148 5.73 -39.98 -0.31
C THR A 148 4.78 -41.03 -0.94
N LYS A 149 3.99 -40.60 -1.91
CA LYS A 149 3.11 -41.48 -2.68
C LYS A 149 3.89 -42.47 -3.55
N HIS A 150 4.94 -41.99 -4.21
CA HIS A 150 5.86 -42.83 -4.99
C HIS A 150 6.59 -43.88 -4.12
N ARG A 151 7.03 -43.52 -2.93
CA ARG A 151 7.66 -44.47 -2.00
C ARG A 151 6.72 -45.55 -1.48
N LYS A 152 5.42 -45.24 -1.33
CA LYS A 152 4.43 -46.21 -0.89
C LYS A 152 4.00 -47.21 -1.97
N MET A 153 4.17 -46.85 -3.26
CA MET A 153 3.87 -47.74 -4.39
C MET A 153 5.01 -48.72 -4.71
N LEU A 154 6.23 -48.49 -4.18
CA LEU A 154 7.40 -49.35 -4.41
C LEU A 154 7.67 -50.36 -3.24
N ARG A 155 6.77 -50.43 -2.27
CA ARG A 155 6.77 -51.44 -1.21
C ARG A 155 5.56 -52.37 -1.32
#